data_36d692cf790559f206a40762334f2940
#
_entry.id   36d692cf790559f206a40762334f2940
#
_cell.length_a   1.000
_cell.length_b   1.000
_cell.length_c   1.000
_cell.angle_alpha   90.00
_cell.angle_beta   90.00
_cell.angle_gamma   90.00
#
_symmetry.space_group_name_H-M   'P 1'
#
loop_
_entity.id
_entity.type
_entity.pdbx_description
1 polymer ?
#
loop_
_entity_poly.entity_id
_entity_poly.type
_entity_poly.pdbx_seq_one_letter_code
_entity_poly.pdbx_strand_id
1 'polypeptide(L)'
;MLSTKQLQQFETYAKLLAQWNEKINLTAIVEENEVYEKHFYDSILPFLHMDMQCLCDVGAGAGFPSIPVKILYPQLEVTILEPLAKRIRFLEELCAQLSLTGVHCLHVRAEDHAKEHRECFDVVSARAVAALPVLSELCLPLVKVGGRFIAMKGPG
;
A
#
# COMPACT_ATOMS: atom_id res chain seq x y z
N MET A 1 15.35 -10.54 9.85
CA MET A 1 15.83 -11.06 8.56
C MET A 1 14.67 -11.64 7.75
N LEU A 2 14.63 -11.39 6.45
CA LEU A 2 13.57 -11.91 5.59
C LEU A 2 13.73 -13.40 5.34
N SER A 3 12.61 -14.13 5.31
CA SER A 3 12.60 -15.54 4.95
C SER A 3 12.80 -15.72 3.45
N THR A 4 13.11 -16.94 3.03
CA THR A 4 13.22 -17.30 1.61
C THR A 4 11.90 -16.98 0.88
N LYS A 5 10.77 -17.28 1.52
CA LYS A 5 9.43 -16.97 0.95
C LYS A 5 9.26 -15.48 0.72
N GLN A 6 9.63 -14.65 1.70
CA GLN A 6 9.52 -13.20 1.60
C GLN A 6 10.41 -12.65 0.50
N LEU A 7 11.64 -13.14 0.38
CA LEU A 7 12.53 -12.73 -0.71
C LEU A 7 11.94 -13.08 -2.07
N GLN A 8 11.35 -14.27 -2.22
CA GLN A 8 10.69 -14.67 -3.46
C GLN A 8 9.47 -13.79 -3.75
N GLN A 9 8.73 -13.41 -2.73
CA GLN A 9 7.58 -12.51 -2.90
C GLN A 9 8.03 -11.15 -3.45
N PHE A 10 9.11 -10.59 -2.92
CA PHE A 10 9.64 -9.32 -3.45
C PHE A 10 10.15 -9.46 -4.88
N GLU A 11 10.81 -10.56 -5.22
CA GLU A 11 11.25 -10.83 -6.59
C GLU A 11 10.07 -10.86 -7.56
N THR A 12 9.04 -11.62 -7.21
CA THR A 12 7.82 -11.74 -8.03
C THR A 12 7.14 -10.37 -8.17
N TYR A 13 7.10 -9.61 -7.11
CA TYR A 13 6.53 -8.26 -7.10
C TYR A 13 7.26 -7.37 -8.12
N ALA A 14 8.59 -7.35 -8.06
CA ALA A 14 9.38 -6.51 -8.97
C ALA A 14 9.14 -6.91 -10.44
N LYS A 15 9.06 -8.19 -10.73
CA LYS A 15 8.80 -8.69 -12.09
C LYS A 15 7.40 -8.31 -12.58
N LEU A 16 6.40 -8.51 -11.73
CA LEU A 16 5.01 -8.20 -12.10
C LEU A 16 4.82 -6.70 -12.29
N LEU A 17 5.45 -5.90 -11.44
CA LEU A 17 5.42 -4.45 -11.55
C LEU A 17 5.97 -4.00 -12.90
N ALA A 18 7.10 -4.54 -13.33
CA ALA A 18 7.71 -4.21 -14.61
C ALA A 18 6.80 -4.60 -15.77
N GLN A 19 6.19 -5.78 -15.72
CA GLN A 19 5.28 -6.27 -16.78
C GLN A 19 4.05 -5.37 -16.91
N TRP A 20 3.42 -5.06 -15.79
CA TRP A 20 2.22 -4.21 -15.81
C TRP A 20 2.52 -2.77 -16.17
N ASN A 21 3.71 -2.28 -15.79
CA ASN A 21 4.08 -0.90 -16.06
C ASN A 21 4.24 -0.62 -17.57
N GLU A 22 4.42 -1.64 -18.38
CA GLU A 22 4.42 -1.51 -19.82
C GLU A 22 3.02 -1.19 -20.38
N LYS A 23 1.98 -1.59 -19.65
CA LYS A 23 0.58 -1.42 -20.08
C LYS A 23 -0.09 -0.22 -19.42
N ILE A 24 0.18 -0.01 -18.16
CA ILE A 24 -0.36 1.12 -17.39
C ILE A 24 0.78 1.75 -16.59
N ASN A 25 0.72 3.06 -16.40
CA ASN A 25 1.76 3.78 -15.66
C ASN A 25 1.57 3.61 -14.17
N LEU A 26 2.23 2.62 -13.59
CA LEU A 26 2.21 2.37 -12.15
C LEU A 26 3.30 3.14 -11.43
N THR A 27 4.48 3.22 -12.03
CA THR A 27 5.63 3.92 -11.45
C THR A 27 6.59 4.34 -12.56
N ALA A 28 7.34 5.42 -12.32
CA ALA A 28 8.44 5.83 -13.19
C ALA A 28 9.71 5.02 -12.90
N ILE A 29 9.77 4.33 -11.76
CA ILE A 29 10.93 3.57 -11.32
C ILE A 29 10.74 2.11 -11.71
N VAL A 30 11.51 1.65 -12.71
CA VAL A 30 11.40 0.28 -13.24
C VAL A 30 12.70 -0.52 -13.13
N GLU A 31 13.83 0.14 -12.88
CA GLU A 31 15.10 -0.54 -12.69
C GLU A 31 15.03 -1.30 -11.36
N GLU A 32 15.41 -2.60 -11.40
CA GLU A 32 15.19 -3.52 -10.27
C GLU A 32 15.81 -3.04 -8.95
N ASN A 33 17.06 -2.58 -8.97
CA ASN A 33 17.73 -2.10 -7.76
C ASN A 33 17.03 -0.86 -7.18
N GLU A 34 16.54 0.04 -8.03
CA GLU A 34 15.81 1.21 -7.59
C GLU A 34 14.45 0.86 -7.01
N VAL A 35 13.78 -0.17 -7.57
CA VAL A 35 12.50 -0.66 -7.02
C VAL A 35 12.70 -1.17 -5.60
N TYR A 36 13.75 -1.97 -5.35
CA TYR A 36 14.04 -2.47 -4.01
C TYR A 36 14.37 -1.34 -3.04
N GLU A 37 15.18 -0.39 -3.45
CA GLU A 37 15.62 0.71 -2.59
C GLU A 37 14.52 1.76 -2.39
N LYS A 38 13.97 2.30 -3.48
CA LYS A 38 13.07 3.46 -3.43
C LYS A 38 11.61 3.11 -3.22
N HIS A 39 11.20 1.87 -3.53
CA HIS A 39 9.84 1.44 -3.30
C HIS A 39 9.72 0.49 -2.12
N PHE A 40 10.41 -0.66 -2.16
CA PHE A 40 10.22 -1.65 -1.11
C PHE A 40 10.78 -1.19 0.23
N TYR A 41 12.05 -0.81 0.27
CA TYR A 41 12.68 -0.38 1.50
C TYR A 41 12.03 0.88 2.07
N ASP A 42 11.83 1.89 1.24
CA ASP A 42 11.21 3.15 1.69
C ASP A 42 9.77 2.94 2.17
N SER A 43 9.06 1.97 1.59
CA SER A 43 7.71 1.63 2.05
C SER A 43 7.71 1.01 3.44
N ILE A 44 8.66 0.13 3.71
CA ILE A 44 8.73 -0.62 4.97
C ILE A 44 9.23 0.24 6.12
N LEU A 45 10.17 1.12 5.86
CA LEU A 45 10.91 1.84 6.89
C LEU A 45 10.03 2.55 7.94
N PRO A 46 8.98 3.31 7.55
CA PRO A 46 8.13 3.96 8.55
C PRO A 46 7.32 3.01 9.44
N PHE A 47 7.20 1.75 9.03
CA PHE A 47 6.38 0.77 9.73
C PHE A 47 7.18 -0.22 10.56
N LEU A 48 8.52 -0.11 10.56
CA LEU A 48 9.36 -0.96 11.40
C LEU A 48 9.03 -0.71 12.87
N HIS A 49 8.91 -1.79 13.63
CA HIS A 49 8.60 -1.75 15.07
C HIS A 49 7.24 -1.12 15.41
N MET A 50 6.36 -0.94 14.42
CA MET A 50 5.02 -0.43 14.67
C MET A 50 4.09 -1.59 15.01
N ASP A 51 3.39 -1.46 16.14
CA ASP A 51 2.38 -2.44 16.53
C ASP A 51 1.04 -2.06 15.89
N MET A 52 0.61 -2.85 14.91
CA MET A 52 -0.66 -2.62 14.21
C MET A 52 -1.26 -3.94 13.77
N GLN A 53 -2.59 -3.99 13.76
CA GLN A 53 -3.34 -5.17 13.31
C GLN A 53 -4.05 -4.92 11.98
N CYS A 54 -4.46 -3.69 11.71
CA CYS A 54 -5.11 -3.33 10.46
C CYS A 54 -4.61 -2.00 9.90
N LEU A 55 -4.27 -2.04 8.63
CA LEU A 55 -3.73 -0.90 7.87
C LEU A 55 -4.68 -0.58 6.72
N CYS A 56 -5.01 0.69 6.54
CA CYS A 56 -5.70 1.16 5.36
C CYS A 56 -4.74 2.01 4.52
N ASP A 57 -4.60 1.65 3.25
CA ASP A 57 -3.73 2.37 2.31
C ASP A 57 -4.60 3.13 1.30
N VAL A 58 -4.52 4.44 1.33
CA VAL A 58 -5.34 5.31 0.48
C VAL A 58 -4.55 5.68 -0.77
N GLY A 59 -5.06 5.24 -1.93
CA GLY A 59 -4.42 5.54 -3.21
C GLY A 59 -3.09 4.83 -3.39
N ALA A 60 -3.04 3.54 -3.11
CA ALA A 60 -1.81 2.75 -3.11
C ALA A 60 -1.11 2.69 -4.47
N GLY A 61 -1.82 2.89 -5.57
CA GLY A 61 -1.24 2.82 -6.90
C GLY A 61 -0.66 1.44 -7.21
N ALA A 62 0.66 1.35 -7.17
CA ALA A 62 1.39 0.10 -7.40
C ALA A 62 1.49 -0.79 -6.13
N GLY A 63 0.75 -0.46 -5.07
CA GLY A 63 0.73 -1.23 -3.84
C GLY A 63 1.64 -0.69 -2.74
N PHE A 64 2.10 0.55 -2.86
CA PHE A 64 3.02 1.16 -1.90
C PHE A 64 2.28 2.12 -0.97
N PRO A 65 2.52 2.05 0.34
CA PRO A 65 3.47 1.18 1.04
C PRO A 65 2.89 -0.17 1.49
N SER A 66 1.60 -0.40 1.36
CA SER A 66 0.90 -1.47 2.05
C SER A 66 1.36 -2.89 1.68
N ILE A 67 1.62 -3.17 0.40
CA ILE A 67 1.98 -4.53 0.00
C ILE A 67 3.38 -4.94 0.49
N PRO A 68 4.44 -4.10 0.36
CA PRO A 68 5.71 -4.42 1.01
C PRO A 68 5.57 -4.64 2.51
N VAL A 69 4.77 -3.82 3.19
CA VAL A 69 4.53 -3.96 4.63
C VAL A 69 3.81 -5.28 4.94
N LYS A 70 2.84 -5.66 4.11
CA LYS A 70 2.12 -6.93 4.26
C LYS A 70 3.05 -8.13 4.10
N ILE A 71 3.99 -8.07 3.16
CA ILE A 71 4.99 -9.14 2.99
C ILE A 71 5.82 -9.28 4.26
N LEU A 72 6.23 -8.16 4.85
CA LEU A 72 7.01 -8.17 6.08
C LEU A 72 6.21 -8.68 7.28
N TYR A 73 4.93 -8.31 7.36
CA TYR A 73 4.03 -8.69 8.45
C TYR A 73 2.84 -9.50 7.92
N PRO A 74 3.02 -10.82 7.72
CA PRO A 74 1.99 -11.64 7.06
C PRO A 74 0.63 -11.68 7.77
N GLN A 75 0.58 -11.39 9.06
CA GLN A 75 -0.66 -11.42 9.84
C GLN A 75 -1.46 -10.11 9.76
N LEU A 76 -0.87 -9.08 9.18
CA LEU A 76 -1.51 -7.77 9.06
C LEU A 76 -2.75 -7.85 8.16
N GLU A 77 -3.86 -7.26 8.60
CA GLU A 77 -5.02 -7.06 7.75
C GLU A 77 -4.85 -5.73 7.00
N VAL A 78 -4.97 -5.79 5.69
CA VAL A 78 -4.76 -4.61 4.83
C VAL A 78 -6.01 -4.33 4.01
N THR A 79 -6.43 -3.09 4.01
CA THR A 79 -7.48 -2.59 3.12
C THR A 79 -6.88 -1.51 2.24
N ILE A 80 -7.02 -1.68 0.93
CA ILE A 80 -6.53 -0.70 -0.05
C ILE A 80 -7.74 -0.03 -0.68
N LEU A 81 -7.77 1.30 -0.61
CA LEU A 81 -8.80 2.11 -1.26
C LEU A 81 -8.19 2.75 -2.50
N GLU A 82 -8.62 2.31 -3.68
CA GLU A 82 -8.05 2.77 -4.94
C GLU A 82 -9.18 3.13 -5.93
N PRO A 83 -9.26 4.39 -6.39
CA PRO A 83 -10.35 4.80 -7.28
C PRO A 83 -10.19 4.37 -8.74
N LEU A 84 -9.03 3.87 -9.13
CA LEU A 84 -8.78 3.48 -10.52
C LEU A 84 -8.88 1.97 -10.71
N ALA A 85 -9.84 1.53 -11.49
CA ALA A 85 -10.11 0.11 -11.73
C ALA A 85 -8.88 -0.65 -12.28
N LYS A 86 -8.08 -0.01 -13.11
CA LYS A 86 -6.87 -0.62 -13.69
C LYS A 86 -5.87 -1.01 -12.61
N ARG A 87 -5.72 -0.15 -11.59
CA ARG A 87 -4.80 -0.41 -10.48
C ARG A 87 -5.35 -1.51 -9.57
N ILE A 88 -6.65 -1.54 -9.37
CA ILE A 88 -7.28 -2.64 -8.61
C ILE A 88 -6.97 -3.98 -9.25
N ARG A 89 -7.09 -4.08 -10.58
CA ARG A 89 -6.78 -5.33 -11.30
C ARG A 89 -5.33 -5.76 -11.09
N PHE A 90 -4.39 -4.81 -11.15
CA PHE A 90 -2.99 -5.09 -10.86
C PHE A 90 -2.82 -5.61 -9.43
N LEU A 91 -3.41 -4.92 -8.46
CA LEU A 91 -3.29 -5.28 -7.04
C LEU A 91 -3.88 -6.66 -6.74
N GLU A 92 -5.01 -6.99 -7.35
CA GLU A 92 -5.62 -8.31 -7.18
C GLU A 92 -4.74 -9.42 -7.76
N GLU A 93 -4.19 -9.21 -8.95
CA GLU A 93 -3.25 -10.17 -9.53
C GLU A 93 -1.99 -10.29 -8.69
N LEU A 94 -1.45 -9.17 -8.22
CA LEU A 94 -0.28 -9.16 -7.37
C LEU A 94 -0.51 -9.98 -6.11
N CYS A 95 -1.60 -9.75 -5.41
CA CYS A 95 -1.92 -10.51 -4.20
C CYS A 95 -2.07 -12.00 -4.47
N ALA A 96 -2.67 -12.36 -5.59
CA ALA A 96 -2.80 -13.77 -5.99
C ALA A 96 -1.44 -14.40 -6.27
N GLN A 97 -0.59 -13.71 -7.02
CA GLN A 97 0.75 -14.20 -7.37
C GLN A 97 1.66 -14.34 -6.13
N LEU A 98 1.51 -13.43 -5.17
CA LEU A 98 2.29 -13.47 -3.94
C LEU A 98 1.66 -14.37 -2.86
N SER A 99 0.50 -14.96 -3.14
CA SER A 99 -0.25 -15.79 -2.18
C SER A 99 -0.54 -15.06 -0.88
N LEU A 100 -0.89 -13.78 -0.96
CA LEU A 100 -1.26 -12.97 0.20
C LEU A 100 -2.71 -13.20 0.57
N THR A 101 -2.97 -13.28 1.86
CA THR A 101 -4.33 -13.35 2.43
C THR A 101 -4.55 -12.14 3.33
N GLY A 102 -5.82 -11.78 3.55
CA GLY A 102 -6.11 -10.63 4.42
C GLY A 102 -5.83 -9.28 3.76
N VAL A 103 -5.85 -9.22 2.44
CA VAL A 103 -5.72 -7.96 1.68
C VAL A 103 -7.03 -7.73 0.92
N HIS A 104 -7.66 -6.61 1.19
CA HIS A 104 -8.93 -6.22 0.59
C HIS A 104 -8.72 -5.02 -0.33
N CYS A 105 -8.77 -5.25 -1.64
CA CYS A 105 -8.59 -4.20 -2.63
C CYS A 105 -9.97 -3.68 -3.04
N LEU A 106 -10.29 -2.45 -2.66
CA LEU A 106 -11.61 -1.86 -2.87
C LEU A 106 -11.53 -0.73 -3.88
N HIS A 107 -12.36 -0.82 -4.91
CA HIS A 107 -12.51 0.22 -5.93
C HIS A 107 -13.43 1.30 -5.39
N VAL A 108 -12.89 2.19 -4.54
CA VAL A 108 -13.68 3.20 -3.84
C VAL A 108 -12.78 4.39 -3.47
N ARG A 109 -13.39 5.54 -3.30
CA ARG A 109 -12.68 6.72 -2.80
C ARG A 109 -12.70 6.73 -1.27
N ALA A 110 -11.64 7.31 -0.68
CA ALA A 110 -11.49 7.37 0.77
C ALA A 110 -12.69 8.04 1.45
N GLU A 111 -13.16 9.16 0.92
CA GLU A 111 -14.30 9.89 1.50
C GLU A 111 -15.60 9.08 1.48
N ASP A 112 -15.78 8.24 0.47
CA ASP A 112 -16.96 7.39 0.38
C ASP A 112 -16.88 6.22 1.35
N HIS A 113 -15.71 5.62 1.48
CA HIS A 113 -15.51 4.52 2.43
C HIS A 113 -15.66 4.99 3.88
N ALA A 114 -15.18 6.20 4.19
CA ALA A 114 -15.25 6.77 5.52
C ALA A 114 -16.68 7.01 6.00
N LYS A 115 -17.65 7.16 5.10
CA LYS A 115 -19.06 7.35 5.47
C LYS A 115 -19.61 6.19 6.29
N GLU A 116 -19.16 4.96 5.98
CA GLU A 116 -19.63 3.74 6.64
C GLU A 116 -18.58 3.10 7.55
N HIS A 117 -17.31 3.53 7.42
CA HIS A 117 -16.18 2.87 8.11
C HIS A 117 -15.29 3.89 8.81
N ARG A 118 -15.90 4.81 9.56
CA ARG A 118 -15.13 5.80 10.32
C ARG A 118 -14.36 5.12 11.46
N GLU A 119 -13.14 5.62 11.68
CA GLU A 119 -12.33 5.23 12.83
C GLU A 119 -12.13 3.72 12.98
N CYS A 120 -11.97 3.01 11.83
CA CYS A 120 -11.86 1.57 11.82
C CYS A 120 -10.42 1.04 11.78
N PHE A 121 -9.44 1.87 11.46
CA PHE A 121 -8.09 1.39 11.18
C PHE A 121 -7.07 1.87 12.21
N ASP A 122 -6.16 0.98 12.61
CA ASP A 122 -5.04 1.30 13.50
C ASP A 122 -4.11 2.33 12.87
N VAL A 123 -3.83 2.13 11.59
CA VAL A 123 -2.95 2.98 10.81
C VAL A 123 -3.59 3.22 9.44
N VAL A 124 -3.54 4.46 8.98
CA VAL A 124 -3.93 4.84 7.62
C VAL A 124 -2.72 5.46 6.97
N SER A 125 -2.38 4.99 5.78
CA SER A 125 -1.29 5.54 5.00
C SER A 125 -1.82 6.14 3.70
N ALA A 126 -1.12 7.16 3.20
CA ALA A 126 -1.36 7.72 1.89
C ALA A 126 -0.03 8.21 1.33
N ARG A 127 0.18 8.05 0.04
CA ARG A 127 1.42 8.39 -0.62
C ARG A 127 1.17 9.38 -1.75
N ALA A 128 1.67 10.61 -1.58
CA ALA A 128 1.78 11.64 -2.63
C ALA A 128 0.56 11.83 -3.55
N VAL A 129 -0.66 11.59 -3.03
CA VAL A 129 -1.87 11.72 -3.85
C VAL A 129 -2.46 13.12 -3.83
N ALA A 130 -2.06 13.95 -2.85
CA ALA A 130 -2.55 15.33 -2.70
C ALA A 130 -1.67 16.09 -1.69
N ALA A 131 -1.92 17.39 -1.56
CA ALA A 131 -1.28 18.20 -0.52
C ALA A 131 -1.70 17.73 0.88
N LEU A 132 -0.84 17.89 1.86
CA LEU A 132 -1.05 17.38 3.22
C LEU A 132 -2.38 17.79 3.86
N PRO A 133 -2.86 19.04 3.75
CA PRO A 133 -4.17 19.39 4.31
C PRO A 133 -5.31 18.57 3.71
N VAL A 134 -5.29 18.34 2.40
CA VAL A 134 -6.30 17.54 1.71
C VAL A 134 -6.21 16.07 2.12
N LEU A 135 -4.99 15.53 2.18
CA LEU A 135 -4.77 14.15 2.63
C LEU A 135 -5.29 13.94 4.05
N SER A 136 -5.03 14.90 4.93
CA SER A 136 -5.51 14.82 6.32
C SER A 136 -7.03 14.75 6.39
N GLU A 137 -7.73 15.57 5.59
CA GLU A 137 -9.18 15.54 5.55
C GLU A 137 -9.73 14.22 5.02
N LEU A 138 -9.04 13.61 4.05
CA LEU A 138 -9.47 12.32 3.47
C LEU A 138 -9.17 11.14 4.39
N CYS A 139 -8.07 11.17 5.11
CA CYS A 139 -7.54 10.01 5.81
C CYS A 139 -7.84 9.98 7.30
N LEU A 140 -7.84 11.11 8.00
CA LEU A 140 -8.09 11.15 9.44
C LEU A 140 -9.43 10.53 9.84
N PRO A 141 -10.52 10.70 9.07
CA PRO A 141 -11.79 10.05 9.43
C PRO A 141 -11.71 8.52 9.47
N LEU A 142 -10.74 7.91 8.80
CA LEU A 142 -10.56 6.45 8.77
C LEU A 142 -9.76 5.92 9.96
N VAL A 143 -9.00 6.79 10.63
CA VAL A 143 -8.10 6.41 11.72
C VAL A 143 -8.90 6.26 13.01
N LYS A 144 -8.73 5.13 13.69
CA LYS A 144 -9.37 4.95 15.01
C LYS A 144 -8.73 5.86 16.06
N VAL A 145 -9.45 6.10 17.15
CA VAL A 145 -8.89 6.86 18.29
C VAL A 145 -7.65 6.15 18.81
N GLY A 146 -6.55 6.88 18.94
CA GLY A 146 -5.25 6.31 19.31
C GLY A 146 -4.45 5.73 18.17
N GLY A 147 -5.02 5.73 16.95
CA GLY A 147 -4.31 5.27 15.76
C GLY A 147 -3.39 6.32 15.16
N ARG A 148 -2.86 6.04 13.99
CA ARG A 148 -1.88 6.92 13.31
C ARG A 148 -2.22 7.10 11.84
N PHE A 149 -1.97 8.31 11.36
CA PHE A 149 -1.97 8.61 9.93
C PHE A 149 -0.54 8.85 9.49
N ILE A 150 -0.10 8.12 8.46
CA ILE A 150 1.24 8.25 7.90
C ILE A 150 1.14 8.77 6.47
N ALA A 151 1.54 10.02 6.28
CA ALA A 151 1.62 10.62 4.96
C ALA A 151 3.02 10.39 4.40
N MET A 152 3.12 9.67 3.30
CA MET A 152 4.40 9.40 2.65
C MET A 152 4.57 10.33 1.46
N LYS A 153 5.64 11.12 1.47
CA LYS A 153 5.97 11.99 0.35
C LYS A 153 6.62 11.18 -0.76
N GLY A 154 6.21 11.46 -1.99
CA GLY A 154 6.90 10.92 -3.15
C GLY A 154 8.29 11.50 -3.28
N PRO A 155 9.14 10.89 -4.13
CA PRO A 155 10.45 11.45 -4.43
C PRO A 155 10.29 12.80 -5.14
N GLY A 156 10.95 13.80 -4.64
CA GLY A 156 10.88 15.11 -5.29
C GLY A 156 11.04 16.25 -4.41
#